data_57723432755990eacd8de7db41f5513d
#
_entry.id   57723432755990eacd8de7db41f5513d
#
_cell.length_a   1.000
_cell.length_b   1.000
_cell.length_c   1.000
_cell.angle_alpha   90.00
_cell.angle_beta   90.00
_cell.angle_gamma   90.00
#
_symmetry.space_group_name_H-M   'P 1'
#
loop_
_entity.id
_entity.type
_entity.pdbx_description
1 polymer ?
#
loop_
_entity_poly.entity_id
_entity_poly.type
_entity_poly.pdbx_seq_one_letter_code
_entity_poly.pdbx_strand_id
1 'polypeptide(L)'
;MAIVEQGQPAHRQDLSEIWFTRCPVPTATGIAADLGWFDEEFGPDGITVRSLQDGSQSSLSSQHFEHSLAALFREGGNVPALWTRSRGQQTRLIGLTWIEERQAILVRSRSPLVTPADLKGKRLAIPDRDRGTVDFWRAMALHGFSGALSIAGLTLPDAQLVDIPSTAQTPTGRSGGLQLQWNPELDALANGEVDAVYVKGAVGVEAGEKAGAKVLVDLDTHPDYRTRVNNGTPRPITVHQDLLDDRPDIVARFLATLLRASDWAAGHPEELFAILEGETGAGSTGVKGAYRGDFCRSLHPDLSSARLKLLTQQKDFLLRHGFIETDVDIEAWADPLPLSEARRLLVAHGDRA
;
A
#
# COMPACT_ATOMS: atom_id res chain seq x y z
N MET A 1 39.45 -36.53 23.07
CA MET A 1 39.09 -35.12 23.34
C MET A 1 39.02 -34.43 22.00
N ALA A 2 37.80 -34.25 21.47
CA ALA A 2 37.55 -33.51 20.23
C ALA A 2 37.35 -32.04 20.60
N ILE A 3 38.16 -31.18 20.01
CA ILE A 3 38.06 -29.73 20.16
C ILE A 3 36.86 -29.32 19.29
N VAL A 4 35.81 -28.82 19.93
CA VAL A 4 34.70 -28.16 19.25
C VAL A 4 35.22 -26.80 18.76
N GLU A 5 35.44 -26.64 17.45
CA GLU A 5 35.66 -25.34 16.84
C GLU A 5 34.43 -24.47 17.08
N GLN A 6 34.62 -23.43 17.87
CA GLN A 6 33.65 -22.36 17.99
C GLN A 6 33.63 -21.62 16.65
N GLY A 7 32.51 -21.73 15.93
CA GLY A 7 32.29 -20.96 14.70
C GLY A 7 32.49 -19.47 14.98
N GLN A 8 33.31 -18.84 14.15
CA GLN A 8 33.48 -17.38 14.15
C GLN A 8 32.09 -16.72 13.97
N PRO A 9 31.78 -15.63 14.71
CA PRO A 9 30.58 -14.88 14.48
C PRO A 9 30.59 -14.38 13.01
N ALA A 10 29.49 -14.62 12.31
CA ALA A 10 29.28 -14.11 10.96
C ALA A 10 29.64 -12.61 10.95
N HIS A 11 30.43 -12.20 9.95
CA HIS A 11 30.78 -10.80 9.75
C HIS A 11 29.48 -9.99 9.66
N ARG A 12 29.17 -9.20 10.69
CA ARG A 12 28.17 -8.14 10.59
C ARG A 12 28.63 -7.21 9.48
N GLN A 13 27.90 -7.18 8.36
CA GLN A 13 28.14 -6.17 7.35
C GLN A 13 27.96 -4.80 8.00
N ASP A 14 28.97 -3.92 7.85
CA ASP A 14 28.87 -2.53 8.25
C ASP A 14 27.78 -1.84 7.38
N LEU A 15 26.55 -1.83 7.89
CA LEU A 15 25.42 -1.21 7.21
C LEU A 15 25.49 0.29 7.44
N SER A 16 25.85 1.06 6.42
CA SER A 16 25.95 2.52 6.48
C SER A 16 24.71 3.24 5.93
N GLU A 17 23.84 2.50 5.23
CA GLU A 17 22.67 3.07 4.57
C GLU A 17 21.51 2.08 4.55
N ILE A 18 20.30 2.56 4.84
CA ILE A 18 19.04 1.83 4.66
C ILE A 18 18.08 2.67 3.81
N TRP A 19 17.25 1.98 3.08
CA TRP A 19 16.29 2.59 2.16
C TRP A 19 14.85 2.25 2.57
N PHE A 20 13.92 3.15 2.27
CA PHE A 20 12.50 2.88 2.44
C PHE A 20 11.68 3.37 1.24
N THR A 21 10.49 2.79 1.09
CA THR A 21 9.51 3.29 0.12
C THR A 21 8.64 4.35 0.75
N ARG A 22 8.36 5.42 0.01
CA ARG A 22 7.38 6.44 0.36
C ARG A 22 6.19 6.32 -0.59
N CYS A 23 4.99 6.25 -0.07
CA CYS A 23 3.77 6.08 -0.86
C CYS A 23 2.80 7.24 -0.59
N PRO A 24 2.01 7.68 -1.59
CA PRO A 24 1.09 8.81 -1.45
C PRO A 24 -0.21 8.42 -0.70
N VAL A 25 -0.03 7.87 0.49
CA VAL A 25 -1.09 7.42 1.40
C VAL A 25 -0.57 7.49 2.85
N PRO A 26 -1.41 7.50 3.88
CA PRO A 26 -0.96 7.46 5.26
C PRO A 26 -0.23 6.13 5.55
N THR A 27 1.09 6.20 5.68
CA THR A 27 1.92 5.08 6.09
C THR A 27 2.68 5.44 7.36
N ALA A 28 2.87 4.48 8.24
CA ALA A 28 3.70 4.67 9.42
C ALA A 28 5.13 5.08 9.05
N THR A 29 5.65 4.53 7.93
CA THR A 29 6.96 4.89 7.36
C THR A 29 7.02 6.34 6.91
N GLY A 30 6.01 6.83 6.18
CA GLY A 30 5.94 8.22 5.72
C GLY A 30 5.87 9.20 6.88
N ILE A 31 5.06 8.88 7.91
CA ILE A 31 4.91 9.68 9.12
C ILE A 31 6.25 9.76 9.90
N ALA A 32 6.91 8.62 10.14
CA ALA A 32 8.20 8.57 10.82
C ALA A 32 9.27 9.40 10.09
N ALA A 33 9.28 9.33 8.76
CA ALA A 33 10.20 10.11 7.92
C ALA A 33 9.91 11.61 7.99
N ASP A 34 8.64 12.02 7.96
CA ASP A 34 8.26 13.44 8.03
C ASP A 34 8.56 14.07 9.39
N LEU A 35 8.49 13.26 10.46
CA LEU A 35 8.82 13.66 11.83
C LEU A 35 10.34 13.59 12.13
N GLY A 36 11.18 13.13 11.18
CA GLY A 36 12.63 13.02 11.37
C GLY A 36 13.07 11.87 12.29
N TRP A 37 12.18 10.93 12.61
CA TRP A 37 12.46 9.89 13.61
C TRP A 37 13.39 8.79 13.12
N PHE A 38 13.57 8.64 11.83
CA PHE A 38 14.59 7.74 11.30
C PHE A 38 16.00 8.29 11.52
N ASP A 39 16.22 9.60 11.35
CA ASP A 39 17.51 10.22 11.64
C ASP A 39 17.80 10.20 13.15
N GLU A 40 16.78 10.42 13.98
CA GLU A 40 16.89 10.31 15.45
C GLU A 40 17.32 8.89 15.86
N GLU A 41 16.72 7.85 15.27
CA GLU A 41 16.94 6.45 15.64
C GLU A 41 18.26 5.90 15.10
N PHE A 42 18.63 6.17 13.87
CA PHE A 42 19.73 5.52 13.16
C PHE A 42 20.98 6.38 13.02
N GLY A 43 20.82 7.71 13.08
CA GLY A 43 21.94 8.65 12.97
C GLY A 43 23.06 8.44 13.97
N PRO A 44 22.80 8.15 15.26
CA PRO A 44 23.84 7.85 16.26
C PRO A 44 24.75 6.67 15.89
N ASP A 45 24.26 5.73 15.09
CA ASP A 45 25.05 4.57 14.62
C ASP A 45 25.74 4.85 13.27
N GLY A 46 25.64 6.07 12.73
CA GLY A 46 26.21 6.44 11.44
C GLY A 46 25.44 5.84 10.25
N ILE A 47 24.21 5.38 10.46
CA ILE A 47 23.35 4.81 9.41
C ILE A 47 22.49 5.93 8.81
N THR A 48 22.62 6.15 7.52
CA THR A 48 21.77 7.09 6.78
C THR A 48 20.51 6.41 6.31
N VAL A 49 19.34 7.01 6.56
CA VAL A 49 18.04 6.50 6.08
C VAL A 49 17.56 7.34 4.91
N ARG A 50 17.28 6.69 3.77
CA ARG A 50 16.90 7.36 2.51
C ARG A 50 15.59 6.82 1.96
N SER A 51 14.81 7.70 1.37
CA SER A 51 13.66 7.31 0.56
C SER A 51 14.10 6.93 -0.86
N LEU A 52 13.45 5.95 -1.48
CA LEU A 52 13.67 5.63 -2.90
C LEU A 52 13.36 6.83 -3.82
N GLN A 53 12.54 7.77 -3.36
CA GLN A 53 12.14 8.95 -4.09
C GLN A 53 13.19 10.07 -4.03
N ASP A 54 14.09 10.05 -3.04
CA ASP A 54 15.18 11.04 -2.93
C ASP A 54 16.30 10.82 -3.95
N GLY A 55 16.31 9.63 -4.57
CA GLY A 55 17.29 9.26 -5.59
C GLY A 55 16.90 9.76 -6.99
N SER A 56 17.81 10.48 -7.67
CA SER A 56 17.62 10.96 -9.05
C SER A 56 17.72 9.87 -10.12
N GLN A 57 17.95 8.61 -9.74
CA GLN A 57 18.18 7.50 -10.69
C GLN A 57 16.89 6.70 -10.92
N SER A 58 16.54 6.52 -12.18
CA SER A 58 15.41 5.66 -12.60
C SER A 58 15.51 4.22 -12.09
N SER A 59 16.72 3.73 -11.82
CA SER A 59 16.97 2.41 -11.23
C SER A 59 16.47 2.27 -9.80
N LEU A 60 16.36 3.37 -9.02
CA LEU A 60 15.81 3.31 -7.68
C LEU A 60 14.28 3.22 -7.69
N SER A 61 13.61 3.84 -8.65
CA SER A 61 12.16 3.75 -8.77
C SER A 61 11.68 2.34 -9.13
N SER A 62 12.49 1.54 -9.86
CA SER A 62 12.18 0.14 -10.16
C SER A 62 12.18 -0.74 -8.90
N GLN A 63 12.96 -0.37 -7.87
CA GLN A 63 13.05 -1.11 -6.61
C GLN A 63 11.72 -1.21 -5.86
N HIS A 64 10.80 -0.28 -6.11
CA HIS A 64 9.44 -0.39 -5.60
C HIS A 64 8.73 -1.66 -6.09
N PHE A 65 9.07 -2.14 -7.29
CA PHE A 65 8.52 -3.33 -7.90
C PHE A 65 9.45 -4.55 -7.74
N GLU A 66 10.73 -4.39 -7.94
CA GLU A 66 11.70 -5.48 -8.00
C GLU A 66 12.18 -5.95 -6.63
N HIS A 67 12.25 -5.03 -5.64
CA HIS A 67 12.75 -5.29 -4.28
C HIS A 67 14.08 -6.05 -4.27
N SER A 68 15.00 -5.66 -5.15
CA SER A 68 16.34 -6.27 -5.26
C SER A 68 17.41 -5.54 -4.43
N LEU A 69 17.09 -4.37 -3.86
CA LEU A 69 17.97 -3.62 -2.98
C LEU A 69 17.93 -4.24 -1.57
N ALA A 70 19.07 -4.79 -1.12
CA ALA A 70 19.15 -5.63 0.08
C ALA A 70 18.71 -4.92 1.37
N ALA A 71 19.04 -3.63 1.53
CA ALA A 71 18.70 -2.83 2.71
C ALA A 71 17.41 -2.03 2.57
N LEU A 72 16.44 -2.51 1.77
CA LEU A 72 15.17 -1.84 1.52
C LEU A 72 14.08 -2.32 2.48
N PHE A 73 13.48 -1.37 3.20
CA PHE A 73 12.19 -1.53 3.87
C PHE A 73 11.07 -1.03 2.94
N ARG A 74 10.21 -1.92 2.53
CA ARG A 74 9.14 -1.60 1.63
C ARG A 74 7.78 -1.66 2.33
N GLU A 75 7.21 -0.48 2.69
CA GLU A 75 5.80 -0.35 3.04
C GLU A 75 5.04 0.13 1.79
N GLY A 76 4.42 -0.77 1.06
CA GLY A 76 3.85 -0.45 -0.25
C GLY A 76 2.60 -1.24 -0.58
N GLY A 77 1.98 -0.96 -1.74
CA GLY A 77 0.86 -1.73 -2.24
C GLY A 77 1.16 -3.23 -2.29
N ASN A 78 0.15 -4.06 -2.01
CA ASN A 78 0.32 -5.51 -1.95
C ASN A 78 0.47 -6.17 -3.33
N VAL A 79 -0.07 -5.57 -4.40
CA VAL A 79 0.06 -6.14 -5.75
C VAL A 79 1.52 -6.25 -6.18
N PRO A 80 2.37 -5.19 -6.12
CA PRO A 80 3.79 -5.33 -6.41
C PRO A 80 4.52 -6.28 -5.45
N ALA A 81 4.20 -6.28 -4.15
CA ALA A 81 4.87 -7.14 -3.18
C ALA A 81 4.60 -8.62 -3.43
N LEU A 82 3.34 -8.98 -3.73
CA LEU A 82 2.94 -10.33 -4.08
C LEU A 82 3.53 -10.78 -5.42
N TRP A 83 3.54 -9.87 -6.41
CA TRP A 83 4.16 -10.13 -7.71
C TRP A 83 5.66 -10.42 -7.60
N THR A 84 6.39 -9.59 -6.84
CA THR A 84 7.81 -9.79 -6.57
C THR A 84 8.07 -11.13 -5.86
N ARG A 85 7.28 -11.44 -4.82
CA ARG A 85 7.42 -12.69 -4.08
C ARG A 85 7.09 -13.92 -4.93
N SER A 86 6.05 -13.84 -5.76
CA SER A 86 5.66 -14.92 -6.68
C SER A 86 6.74 -15.26 -7.73
N ARG A 87 7.63 -14.31 -8.02
CA ARG A 87 8.77 -14.46 -8.93
C ARG A 87 10.04 -14.98 -8.24
N GLY A 88 9.93 -15.34 -6.95
CA GLY A 88 11.03 -15.98 -6.21
C GLY A 88 11.94 -15.01 -5.46
N GLN A 89 11.64 -13.70 -5.41
CA GLN A 89 12.43 -12.76 -4.62
C GLN A 89 12.39 -13.16 -3.14
N GLN A 90 13.57 -13.21 -2.53
CA GLN A 90 13.74 -13.66 -1.15
C GLN A 90 13.39 -12.53 -0.17
N THR A 91 12.11 -12.18 -0.11
CA THR A 91 11.58 -11.20 0.83
C THR A 91 10.83 -11.87 1.97
N ARG A 92 10.72 -11.17 3.11
CA ARG A 92 9.92 -11.56 4.28
C ARG A 92 8.88 -10.50 4.57
N LEU A 93 7.68 -10.95 4.90
CA LEU A 93 6.59 -10.11 5.36
C LEU A 93 6.73 -9.93 6.89
N ILE A 94 7.08 -8.72 7.30
CA ILE A 94 7.36 -8.39 8.72
C ILE A 94 6.26 -7.55 9.37
N GLY A 95 5.25 -7.12 8.62
CA GLY A 95 4.11 -6.36 9.12
C GLY A 95 3.06 -6.14 8.03
N LEU A 96 1.84 -5.89 8.45
CA LEU A 96 0.73 -5.45 7.62
C LEU A 96 0.07 -4.23 8.26
N THR A 97 0.00 -3.12 7.56
CA THR A 97 -0.82 -1.98 7.94
C THR A 97 -2.17 -2.03 7.22
N TRP A 98 -3.17 -1.41 7.81
CA TRP A 98 -4.50 -1.29 7.22
C TRP A 98 -4.79 0.17 6.94
N ILE A 99 -4.85 0.54 5.68
CA ILE A 99 -5.15 1.92 5.28
C ILE A 99 -6.66 2.05 5.08
N GLU A 100 -7.34 2.72 6.00
CA GLU A 100 -8.72 3.15 5.82
C GLU A 100 -8.74 4.31 4.82
N GLU A 101 -8.93 3.99 3.57
CA GLU A 101 -8.84 4.91 2.45
C GLU A 101 -10.06 4.73 1.55
N ARG A 102 -10.72 5.82 1.21
CA ARG A 102 -11.90 5.78 0.36
C ARG A 102 -11.63 5.05 -0.95
N GLN A 103 -12.49 4.10 -1.24
CA GLN A 103 -12.58 3.35 -2.49
C GLN A 103 -14.02 3.45 -2.98
N ALA A 104 -14.25 3.95 -4.19
CA ALA A 104 -15.60 4.21 -4.66
C ALA A 104 -15.78 3.86 -6.14
N ILE A 105 -17.01 3.45 -6.48
CA ILE A 105 -17.47 3.39 -7.86
C ILE A 105 -18.23 4.67 -8.16
N LEU A 106 -17.75 5.39 -9.16
CA LEU A 106 -18.36 6.64 -9.62
C LEU A 106 -19.11 6.43 -10.92
N VAL A 107 -20.20 7.18 -11.07
CA VAL A 107 -21.01 7.25 -12.29
C VAL A 107 -21.28 8.71 -12.62
N ARG A 108 -21.73 9.02 -13.85
CA ARG A 108 -22.12 10.39 -14.22
C ARG A 108 -23.19 10.93 -13.27
N SER A 109 -23.16 12.21 -12.95
CA SER A 109 -24.14 12.86 -12.05
C SER A 109 -25.59 12.60 -12.44
N ARG A 110 -25.90 12.61 -13.76
CA ARG A 110 -27.24 12.34 -14.31
C ARG A 110 -27.50 10.87 -14.63
N SER A 111 -26.61 9.97 -14.24
CA SER A 111 -26.79 8.53 -14.42
C SER A 111 -28.04 8.04 -13.68
N PRO A 112 -28.88 7.16 -14.27
CA PRO A 112 -29.99 6.54 -13.58
C PRO A 112 -29.55 5.45 -12.58
N LEU A 113 -28.28 5.07 -12.58
CA LEU A 113 -27.76 4.04 -11.67
C LEU A 113 -27.77 4.55 -10.23
N VAL A 114 -28.33 3.76 -9.30
CA VAL A 114 -28.50 4.13 -7.89
C VAL A 114 -28.06 3.04 -6.91
N THR A 115 -27.90 1.79 -7.37
CA THR A 115 -27.52 0.65 -6.55
C THR A 115 -26.39 -0.16 -7.21
N PRO A 116 -25.63 -0.98 -6.46
CA PRO A 116 -24.65 -1.89 -7.05
C PRO A 116 -25.24 -2.87 -8.07
N ALA A 117 -26.51 -3.27 -7.92
CA ALA A 117 -27.20 -4.17 -8.85
C ALA A 117 -27.36 -3.54 -10.26
N ASP A 118 -27.40 -2.22 -10.35
CA ASP A 118 -27.52 -1.50 -11.63
C ASP A 118 -26.25 -1.59 -12.48
N LEU A 119 -25.12 -2.11 -11.92
CA LEU A 119 -23.91 -2.38 -12.68
C LEU A 119 -24.02 -3.57 -13.63
N LYS A 120 -25.09 -4.39 -13.52
CA LYS A 120 -25.29 -5.51 -14.43
C LYS A 120 -25.39 -5.03 -15.89
N GLY A 121 -24.56 -5.61 -16.76
CA GLY A 121 -24.48 -5.27 -18.17
C GLY A 121 -23.88 -3.90 -18.48
N LYS A 122 -23.35 -3.17 -17.50
CA LYS A 122 -22.76 -1.85 -17.69
C LYS A 122 -21.30 -1.94 -18.09
N ARG A 123 -20.82 -0.89 -18.77
CA ARG A 123 -19.44 -0.72 -19.21
C ARG A 123 -18.62 -0.16 -18.05
N LEU A 124 -17.65 -0.93 -17.57
CA LEU A 124 -16.78 -0.60 -16.45
C LEU A 124 -15.40 -0.23 -16.97
N ALA A 125 -14.88 0.93 -16.61
CA ALA A 125 -13.56 1.40 -17.03
C ALA A 125 -12.47 0.59 -16.35
N ILE A 126 -11.61 -0.04 -17.13
CA ILE A 126 -10.46 -0.79 -16.65
C ILE A 126 -9.20 -0.10 -17.16
N PRO A 127 -8.31 0.40 -16.27
CA PRO A 127 -7.03 0.94 -16.69
C PRO A 127 -6.22 -0.09 -17.49
N ASP A 128 -5.56 0.38 -18.54
CA ASP A 128 -4.59 -0.39 -19.32
C ASP A 128 -3.27 0.40 -19.35
N ARG A 129 -2.33 -0.01 -18.50
CA ARG A 129 -1.07 0.72 -18.22
C ARG A 129 0.11 -0.23 -18.23
N ASP A 130 0.22 -1.10 -19.22
CA ASP A 130 1.34 -2.03 -19.34
C ASP A 130 2.68 -1.27 -19.38
N ARG A 131 3.62 -1.69 -18.53
CA ARG A 131 4.94 -1.08 -18.36
C ARG A 131 6.05 -2.11 -18.19
N GLY A 132 5.80 -3.36 -18.56
CA GLY A 132 6.74 -4.47 -18.34
C GLY A 132 6.83 -4.94 -16.88
N THR A 133 5.96 -4.41 -16.00
CA THR A 133 5.76 -4.85 -14.61
C THR A 133 4.29 -5.21 -14.41
N VAL A 134 3.92 -5.66 -13.20
CA VAL A 134 2.50 -5.88 -12.90
C VAL A 134 1.69 -4.59 -13.03
N ASP A 135 0.61 -4.64 -13.82
CA ASP A 135 -0.35 -3.52 -13.90
C ASP A 135 -1.24 -3.50 -12.64
N PHE A 136 -0.73 -2.86 -11.59
CA PHE A 136 -1.45 -2.73 -10.33
C PHE A 136 -2.68 -1.81 -10.42
N TRP A 137 -2.74 -0.91 -11.42
CA TRP A 137 -3.90 -0.06 -11.66
C TRP A 137 -5.09 -0.89 -12.16
N ARG A 138 -4.81 -1.74 -13.14
CA ARG A 138 -5.78 -2.71 -13.64
C ARG A 138 -6.24 -3.65 -12.54
N ALA A 139 -5.31 -4.18 -11.76
CA ALA A 139 -5.62 -5.06 -10.63
C ALA A 139 -6.52 -4.35 -9.59
N MET A 140 -6.22 -3.08 -9.26
CA MET A 140 -7.05 -2.29 -8.34
C MET A 140 -8.47 -2.08 -8.84
N ALA A 141 -8.62 -1.63 -10.09
CA ALA A 141 -9.94 -1.37 -10.66
C ALA A 141 -10.78 -2.65 -10.75
N LEU A 142 -10.19 -3.75 -11.25
CA LEU A 142 -10.86 -5.05 -11.33
C LEU A 142 -11.31 -5.54 -9.94
N HIS A 143 -10.43 -5.44 -8.92
CA HIS A 143 -10.79 -5.88 -7.57
C HIS A 143 -11.85 -4.96 -6.93
N GLY A 144 -11.74 -3.64 -7.13
CA GLY A 144 -12.75 -2.70 -6.67
C GLY A 144 -14.14 -2.95 -7.30
N PHE A 145 -14.19 -3.19 -8.61
CA PHE A 145 -15.44 -3.59 -9.27
C PHE A 145 -15.96 -4.95 -8.82
N SER A 146 -15.06 -5.93 -8.61
CA SER A 146 -15.44 -7.23 -8.05
C SER A 146 -16.09 -7.08 -6.67
N GLY A 147 -15.52 -6.22 -5.80
CA GLY A 147 -16.09 -5.89 -4.51
C GLY A 147 -17.48 -5.26 -4.63
N ALA A 148 -17.63 -4.25 -5.49
CA ALA A 148 -18.90 -3.55 -5.70
C ALA A 148 -20.00 -4.48 -6.27
N LEU A 149 -19.66 -5.31 -7.24
CA LEU A 149 -20.59 -6.28 -7.85
C LEU A 149 -21.01 -7.34 -6.82
N SER A 150 -20.10 -7.82 -6.00
CA SER A 150 -20.36 -8.83 -4.98
C SER A 150 -21.41 -8.41 -3.95
N ILE A 151 -21.54 -7.11 -3.66
CA ILE A 151 -22.58 -6.56 -2.78
C ILE A 151 -23.99 -6.86 -3.32
N ALA A 152 -24.11 -6.95 -4.64
CA ALA A 152 -25.38 -7.30 -5.29
C ALA A 152 -25.46 -8.77 -5.75
N GLY A 153 -24.54 -9.63 -5.33
CA GLY A 153 -24.46 -11.03 -5.76
C GLY A 153 -24.05 -11.20 -7.23
N LEU A 154 -23.44 -10.16 -7.82
CA LEU A 154 -22.92 -10.15 -9.19
C LEU A 154 -21.43 -10.46 -9.21
N THR A 155 -20.91 -10.78 -10.41
CA THR A 155 -19.51 -11.06 -10.69
C THR A 155 -19.01 -10.24 -11.87
N LEU A 156 -17.70 -10.17 -12.10
CA LEU A 156 -17.15 -9.43 -13.24
C LEU A 156 -17.76 -9.82 -14.61
N PRO A 157 -18.02 -11.11 -14.91
CA PRO A 157 -18.71 -11.50 -16.14
C PRO A 157 -20.14 -10.96 -16.31
N ASP A 158 -20.79 -10.47 -15.25
CA ASP A 158 -22.11 -9.84 -15.32
C ASP A 158 -22.04 -8.39 -15.85
N ALA A 159 -20.85 -7.84 -16.08
CA ALA A 159 -20.63 -6.49 -16.63
C ALA A 159 -19.75 -6.55 -17.88
N GLN A 160 -19.59 -5.40 -18.56
CA GLN A 160 -18.70 -5.26 -19.70
C GLN A 160 -17.43 -4.51 -19.27
N LEU A 161 -16.30 -5.15 -19.35
CA LEU A 161 -15.00 -4.52 -19.05
C LEU A 161 -14.52 -3.77 -20.28
N VAL A 162 -14.18 -2.49 -20.14
CA VAL A 162 -13.71 -1.62 -21.21
C VAL A 162 -12.32 -1.12 -20.85
N ASP A 163 -11.32 -1.53 -21.62
CA ASP A 163 -9.94 -1.12 -21.43
C ASP A 163 -9.77 0.36 -21.79
N ILE A 164 -9.16 1.12 -20.86
CA ILE A 164 -8.89 2.55 -21.02
C ILE A 164 -7.36 2.72 -21.05
N PRO A 165 -6.76 2.87 -22.24
CA PRO A 165 -5.33 3.06 -22.38
C PRO A 165 -4.86 4.36 -21.71
N SER A 166 -3.75 4.30 -21.00
CA SER A 166 -3.11 5.48 -20.43
C SER A 166 -1.59 5.32 -20.37
N THR A 167 -0.90 6.29 -20.97
CA THR A 167 0.58 6.37 -20.91
C THR A 167 1.07 7.40 -19.91
N ALA A 168 0.20 8.27 -19.41
CA ALA A 168 0.59 9.39 -18.56
C ALA A 168 0.83 8.98 -17.10
N GLN A 169 1.99 9.34 -16.57
CA GLN A 169 2.27 9.37 -15.13
C GLN A 169 2.96 10.69 -14.83
N THR A 170 2.36 11.48 -13.95
CA THR A 170 2.99 12.67 -13.41
C THR A 170 3.34 12.38 -11.95
N PRO A 171 4.62 12.45 -11.55
CA PRO A 171 4.99 12.39 -10.14
C PRO A 171 4.36 13.55 -9.39
N THR A 172 3.82 13.33 -8.21
CA THR A 172 3.22 14.37 -7.37
C THR A 172 3.42 14.07 -5.89
N GLY A 173 3.33 15.11 -5.08
CA GLY A 173 3.54 15.05 -3.66
C GLY A 173 4.99 14.80 -3.26
N ARG A 174 5.28 14.82 -1.95
CA ARG A 174 6.61 14.54 -1.38
C ARG A 174 7.05 13.11 -1.66
N SER A 175 6.11 12.20 -1.78
CA SER A 175 6.41 10.81 -2.08
C SER A 175 7.05 10.61 -3.45
N GLY A 176 7.11 11.65 -4.33
CA GLY A 176 7.54 11.48 -5.71
C GLY A 176 6.76 10.35 -6.41
N GLY A 177 5.73 9.86 -5.71
CA GLY A 177 4.95 8.72 -6.11
C GLY A 177 4.16 9.01 -7.36
N LEU A 178 3.86 7.95 -8.07
CA LEU A 178 2.95 7.99 -9.19
C LEU A 178 1.59 8.48 -8.67
N GLN A 179 1.23 9.72 -8.99
CA GLN A 179 -0.11 10.21 -8.69
C GLN A 179 -1.10 9.23 -9.30
N LEU A 180 -2.05 8.78 -8.50
CA LEU A 180 -3.20 8.01 -8.95
C LEU A 180 -4.03 8.92 -9.87
N GLN A 181 -3.64 8.99 -11.16
CA GLN A 181 -4.38 9.76 -12.15
C GLN A 181 -5.55 8.92 -12.65
N TRP A 182 -6.72 9.33 -12.26
CA TRP A 182 -7.98 8.74 -12.72
C TRP A 182 -8.56 9.47 -13.93
N ASN A 183 -7.82 10.45 -14.47
CA ASN A 183 -8.34 11.31 -15.54
C ASN A 183 -8.76 10.54 -16.80
N PRO A 184 -8.00 9.60 -17.35
CA PRO A 184 -8.44 8.88 -18.54
C PRO A 184 -9.75 8.14 -18.36
N GLU A 185 -9.94 7.48 -17.23
CA GLU A 185 -11.15 6.73 -16.89
C GLU A 185 -12.33 7.70 -16.66
N LEU A 186 -12.09 8.84 -16.01
CA LEU A 186 -13.11 9.87 -15.77
C LEU A 186 -13.48 10.61 -17.05
N ASP A 187 -12.53 10.85 -17.96
CA ASP A 187 -12.81 11.42 -19.29
C ASP A 187 -13.67 10.46 -20.10
N ALA A 188 -13.37 9.16 -20.10
CA ALA A 188 -14.19 8.13 -20.74
C ALA A 188 -15.61 8.07 -20.12
N LEU A 189 -15.73 8.27 -18.80
CA LEU A 189 -17.04 8.37 -18.13
C LEU A 189 -17.81 9.62 -18.61
N ALA A 190 -17.16 10.77 -18.66
CA ALA A 190 -17.77 12.02 -19.10
C ALA A 190 -18.25 11.95 -20.56
N ASN A 191 -17.44 11.35 -21.44
CA ASN A 191 -17.75 11.13 -22.85
C ASN A 191 -18.83 10.06 -23.09
N GLY A 192 -19.21 9.30 -22.08
CA GLY A 192 -20.18 8.21 -22.20
C GLY A 192 -19.64 6.93 -22.83
N GLU A 193 -18.33 6.77 -22.89
CA GLU A 193 -17.67 5.55 -23.38
C GLU A 193 -17.81 4.42 -22.37
N VAL A 194 -17.85 4.76 -21.07
CA VAL A 194 -18.10 3.85 -19.96
C VAL A 194 -19.24 4.36 -19.08
N ASP A 195 -19.79 3.50 -18.24
CA ASP A 195 -20.91 3.81 -17.36
C ASP A 195 -20.48 3.98 -15.90
N ALA A 196 -19.34 3.38 -15.50
CA ALA A 196 -18.79 3.47 -14.16
C ALA A 196 -17.25 3.43 -14.14
N VAL A 197 -16.67 4.10 -13.15
CA VAL A 197 -15.23 4.19 -12.91
C VAL A 197 -14.94 3.86 -11.46
N TYR A 198 -13.89 3.08 -11.20
CA TYR A 198 -13.33 2.90 -9.85
C TYR A 198 -12.33 4.02 -9.57
N VAL A 199 -12.42 4.62 -8.39
CA VAL A 199 -11.44 5.60 -7.88
C VAL A 199 -11.05 5.27 -6.44
N LYS A 200 -9.87 5.75 -6.04
CA LYS A 200 -9.32 5.51 -4.70
C LYS A 200 -8.50 6.71 -4.22
N GLY A 201 -8.54 6.93 -2.88
CA GLY A 201 -7.71 7.89 -2.19
C GLY A 201 -8.03 9.35 -2.44
N ALA A 202 -7.20 10.23 -1.89
CA ALA A 202 -7.41 11.67 -1.88
C ALA A 202 -7.52 12.26 -3.30
N VAL A 203 -6.61 11.87 -4.18
CA VAL A 203 -6.61 12.31 -5.58
C VAL A 203 -7.84 11.78 -6.33
N GLY A 204 -8.29 10.54 -6.01
CA GLY A 204 -9.51 9.98 -6.60
C GLY A 204 -10.76 10.73 -6.17
N VAL A 205 -10.83 11.22 -4.94
CA VAL A 205 -11.91 12.10 -4.45
C VAL A 205 -11.94 13.39 -5.26
N GLU A 206 -10.82 14.11 -5.32
CA GLU A 206 -10.76 15.39 -6.05
C GLU A 206 -11.05 15.24 -7.55
N ALA A 207 -10.50 14.20 -8.17
CA ALA A 207 -10.74 13.94 -9.59
C ALA A 207 -12.22 13.66 -9.86
N GLY A 208 -12.87 12.88 -9.00
CA GLY A 208 -14.31 12.59 -9.09
C GLY A 208 -15.17 13.84 -8.91
N GLU A 209 -14.84 14.69 -7.93
CA GLU A 209 -15.53 15.98 -7.72
C GLU A 209 -15.36 16.92 -8.92
N LYS A 210 -14.13 17.06 -9.41
CA LYS A 210 -13.81 17.88 -10.58
C LYS A 210 -14.55 17.41 -11.85
N ALA A 211 -14.72 16.10 -12.01
CA ALA A 211 -15.48 15.51 -13.11
C ALA A 211 -17.00 15.64 -12.91
N GLY A 212 -17.46 16.14 -11.77
CA GLY A 212 -18.88 16.21 -11.42
C GLY A 212 -19.56 14.84 -11.36
N ALA A 213 -18.80 13.79 -11.04
CA ALA A 213 -19.31 12.44 -10.90
C ALA A 213 -19.99 12.24 -9.54
N LYS A 214 -20.97 11.33 -9.47
CA LYS A 214 -21.60 10.91 -8.22
C LYS A 214 -21.11 9.52 -7.79
N VAL A 215 -21.07 9.30 -6.49
CA VAL A 215 -20.76 7.99 -5.90
C VAL A 215 -21.97 7.08 -6.07
N LEU A 216 -21.76 5.92 -6.70
CA LEU A 216 -22.72 4.82 -6.75
C LEU A 216 -22.51 3.85 -5.60
N VAL A 217 -21.25 3.47 -5.34
CA VAL A 217 -20.86 2.56 -4.28
C VAL A 217 -19.67 3.14 -3.55
N ASP A 218 -19.77 3.25 -2.24
CA ASP A 218 -18.65 3.57 -1.37
C ASP A 218 -18.22 2.28 -0.64
N LEU A 219 -17.14 1.67 -1.12
CA LEU A 219 -16.64 0.39 -0.59
C LEU A 219 -16.06 0.54 0.81
N ASP A 220 -15.53 1.72 1.13
CA ASP A 220 -14.89 2.00 2.40
C ASP A 220 -15.90 2.05 3.57
N THR A 221 -17.14 2.38 3.31
CA THR A 221 -18.21 2.40 4.32
C THR A 221 -19.00 1.10 4.42
N HIS A 222 -18.70 0.10 3.57
CA HIS A 222 -19.42 -1.16 3.60
C HIS A 222 -19.08 -1.96 4.88
N PRO A 223 -20.07 -2.54 5.60
CA PRO A 223 -19.83 -3.24 6.86
C PRO A 223 -18.94 -4.49 6.71
N ASP A 224 -19.03 -5.20 5.58
CA ASP A 224 -18.08 -6.26 5.25
C ASP A 224 -16.79 -5.65 4.67
N TYR A 225 -15.80 -5.47 5.52
CA TYR A 225 -14.51 -4.89 5.13
C TYR A 225 -13.68 -5.77 4.18
N ARG A 226 -14.10 -7.02 3.91
CA ARG A 226 -13.49 -7.83 2.84
C ARG A 226 -13.70 -7.21 1.47
N THR A 227 -14.76 -6.41 1.28
CA THR A 227 -15.01 -5.64 0.05
C THR A 227 -13.97 -4.53 -0.19
N ARG A 228 -13.23 -4.14 0.87
CA ARG A 228 -12.18 -3.12 0.82
C ARG A 228 -10.81 -3.69 0.50
N VAL A 229 -10.66 -5.03 0.49
CA VAL A 229 -9.37 -5.67 0.16
C VAL A 229 -8.96 -5.26 -1.25
N ASN A 230 -7.79 -4.61 -1.34
CA ASN A 230 -7.27 -4.11 -2.59
C ASN A 230 -5.77 -3.78 -2.44
N ASN A 231 -5.12 -3.20 -3.43
CA ASN A 231 -3.68 -2.95 -3.50
C ASN A 231 -3.05 -2.21 -2.29
N GLY A 232 -3.79 -1.49 -1.50
CA GLY A 232 -3.26 -0.80 -0.31
C GLY A 232 -3.84 -1.31 1.00
N THR A 233 -4.70 -2.33 0.95
CA THR A 233 -5.50 -2.77 2.10
C THR A 233 -5.69 -4.29 2.06
N PRO A 234 -4.95 -5.07 2.86
CA PRO A 234 -3.86 -4.67 3.75
C PRO A 234 -2.58 -4.30 2.97
N ARG A 235 -1.71 -3.50 3.60
CA ARG A 235 -0.45 -3.01 3.04
C ARG A 235 0.73 -3.73 3.66
N PRO A 236 1.52 -4.51 2.90
CA PRO A 236 2.67 -5.23 3.43
C PRO A 236 3.85 -4.31 3.72
N ILE A 237 4.52 -4.61 4.83
CA ILE A 237 5.86 -4.17 5.15
C ILE A 237 6.76 -5.37 4.91
N THR A 238 7.72 -5.22 4.00
CA THR A 238 8.63 -6.30 3.61
C THR A 238 10.08 -5.85 3.64
N VAL A 239 10.98 -6.81 3.91
CA VAL A 239 12.43 -6.66 3.82
C VAL A 239 13.01 -7.83 3.05
N HIS A 240 14.27 -7.70 2.60
CA HIS A 240 15.02 -8.84 2.07
C HIS A 240 15.38 -9.82 3.18
N GLN A 241 15.39 -11.12 2.87
CA GLN A 241 15.76 -12.16 3.86
C GLN A 241 17.15 -11.92 4.43
N ASP A 242 18.13 -11.57 3.60
CA ASP A 242 19.51 -11.34 4.01
C ASP A 242 19.61 -10.23 5.07
N LEU A 243 18.87 -9.13 4.92
CA LEU A 243 18.85 -8.06 5.93
C LEU A 243 18.27 -8.56 7.24
N LEU A 244 17.24 -9.38 7.18
CA LEU A 244 16.63 -9.96 8.39
C LEU A 244 17.58 -10.93 9.10
N ASP A 245 18.33 -11.72 8.36
CA ASP A 245 19.29 -12.68 8.91
C ASP A 245 20.53 -12.00 9.48
N ASP A 246 21.08 -11.00 8.78
CA ASP A 246 22.31 -10.32 9.14
C ASP A 246 22.10 -9.23 10.21
N ARG A 247 20.99 -8.51 10.15
CA ARG A 247 20.71 -7.33 10.98
C ARG A 247 19.26 -7.33 11.53
N PRO A 248 18.85 -8.37 12.25
CA PRO A 248 17.53 -8.42 12.89
C PRO A 248 17.31 -7.26 13.89
N ASP A 249 18.39 -6.73 14.46
CA ASP A 249 18.39 -5.55 15.32
C ASP A 249 17.88 -4.30 14.59
N ILE A 250 18.37 -4.04 13.38
CA ILE A 250 17.93 -2.91 12.54
C ILE A 250 16.47 -3.09 12.13
N VAL A 251 16.06 -4.31 11.76
CA VAL A 251 14.69 -4.59 11.37
C VAL A 251 13.72 -4.34 12.53
N ALA A 252 14.06 -4.77 13.73
CA ALA A 252 13.24 -4.54 14.92
C ALA A 252 13.14 -3.05 15.29
N ARG A 253 14.25 -2.30 15.23
CA ARG A 253 14.29 -0.85 15.50
C ARG A 253 13.49 -0.07 14.47
N PHE A 254 13.58 -0.42 13.19
CA PHE A 254 12.76 0.19 12.15
C PHE A 254 11.26 -0.01 12.45
N LEU A 255 10.84 -1.23 12.77
CA LEU A 255 9.44 -1.51 13.12
C LEU A 255 9.02 -0.80 14.43
N ALA A 256 9.91 -0.66 15.41
CA ALA A 256 9.63 0.10 16.64
C ALA A 256 9.36 1.58 16.32
N THR A 257 10.13 2.18 15.40
CA THR A 257 9.89 3.54 14.91
C THR A 257 8.53 3.65 14.21
N LEU A 258 8.11 2.64 13.44
CA LEU A 258 6.78 2.62 12.81
C LEU A 258 5.65 2.48 13.83
N LEU A 259 5.80 1.66 14.86
CA LEU A 259 4.81 1.55 15.94
C LEU A 259 4.67 2.88 16.69
N ARG A 260 5.80 3.54 17.03
CA ARG A 260 5.82 4.90 17.63
C ARG A 260 5.09 5.91 16.73
N ALA A 261 5.32 5.88 15.40
CA ALA A 261 4.66 6.75 14.45
C ALA A 261 3.15 6.49 14.37
N SER A 262 2.73 5.24 14.49
CA SER A 262 1.32 4.86 14.52
C SER A 262 0.62 5.34 15.80
N ASP A 263 1.30 5.23 16.96
CA ASP A 263 0.80 5.77 18.24
C ASP A 263 0.64 7.29 18.19
N TRP A 264 1.66 7.97 17.62
CA TRP A 264 1.60 9.43 17.43
C TRP A 264 0.43 9.82 16.52
N ALA A 265 0.26 9.15 15.39
CA ALA A 265 -0.82 9.43 14.43
C ALA A 265 -2.21 9.32 15.09
N ALA A 266 -2.40 8.34 15.97
CA ALA A 266 -3.66 8.15 16.69
C ALA A 266 -3.99 9.33 17.65
N GLY A 267 -2.96 10.04 18.12
CA GLY A 267 -3.08 11.19 19.02
C GLY A 267 -3.07 12.56 18.34
N HIS A 268 -2.67 12.64 17.05
CA HIS A 268 -2.41 13.90 16.35
C HIS A 268 -3.10 13.96 14.97
N PRO A 269 -4.44 13.83 14.91
CA PRO A 269 -5.15 13.73 13.63
C PRO A 269 -5.01 14.99 12.77
N GLU A 270 -4.94 16.18 13.34
CA GLU A 270 -4.84 17.44 12.58
C GLU A 270 -3.47 17.58 11.92
N GLU A 271 -2.39 17.30 12.66
CA GLU A 271 -1.03 17.32 12.14
C GLU A 271 -0.84 16.22 11.08
N LEU A 272 -1.48 15.08 11.28
CA LEU A 272 -1.48 13.99 10.30
C LEU A 272 -2.12 14.43 8.97
N PHE A 273 -3.21 15.18 9.00
CA PHE A 273 -3.81 15.71 7.76
C PHE A 273 -2.84 16.62 7.00
N ALA A 274 -2.06 17.46 7.68
CA ALA A 274 -1.06 18.30 7.03
C ALA A 274 0.07 17.47 6.39
N ILE A 275 0.50 16.39 7.04
CA ILE A 275 1.45 15.43 6.46
C ILE A 275 0.85 14.80 5.20
N LEU A 276 -0.42 14.38 5.25
CA LEU A 276 -1.07 13.70 4.14
C LEU A 276 -1.30 14.60 2.92
N GLU A 277 -1.54 15.89 3.10
CA GLU A 277 -1.58 16.85 1.98
C GLU A 277 -0.21 16.86 1.24
N GLY A 278 0.89 16.86 1.99
CA GLY A 278 2.24 16.75 1.42
C GLY A 278 2.50 15.41 0.74
N GLU A 279 2.08 14.29 1.35
CA GLU A 279 2.30 12.94 0.81
C GLU A 279 1.50 12.68 -0.47
N THR A 280 0.21 13.04 -0.45
CA THR A 280 -0.70 12.72 -1.55
C THR A 280 -0.62 13.72 -2.69
N GLY A 281 -0.17 14.95 -2.43
CA GLY A 281 -0.26 16.08 -3.36
C GLY A 281 -1.70 16.51 -3.64
N ALA A 282 -2.67 16.02 -2.86
CA ALA A 282 -4.06 16.48 -2.90
C ALA A 282 -4.29 17.62 -1.92
N GLY A 283 -5.29 18.45 -2.15
CA GLY A 283 -5.70 19.48 -1.20
C GLY A 283 -6.48 18.90 -0.02
N SER A 284 -6.77 19.77 0.96
CA SER A 284 -7.49 19.41 2.20
C SER A 284 -8.84 18.70 1.94
N THR A 285 -9.58 19.10 0.90
CA THR A 285 -10.86 18.47 0.53
C THR A 285 -10.67 17.00 0.15
N GLY A 286 -9.68 16.71 -0.71
CA GLY A 286 -9.37 15.36 -1.14
C GLY A 286 -8.91 14.48 0.02
N VAL A 287 -7.99 15.01 0.85
CA VAL A 287 -7.46 14.29 2.01
C VAL A 287 -8.56 13.98 3.03
N LYS A 288 -9.37 14.95 3.43
CA LYS A 288 -10.49 14.74 4.37
C LYS A 288 -11.60 13.86 3.80
N GLY A 289 -11.81 13.94 2.48
CA GLY A 289 -12.79 13.09 1.78
C GLY A 289 -12.35 11.63 1.65
N ALA A 290 -11.04 11.38 1.61
CA ALA A 290 -10.48 10.04 1.46
C ALA A 290 -10.22 9.34 2.80
N TYR A 291 -9.71 10.06 3.79
CA TYR A 291 -9.32 9.52 5.09
C TYR A 291 -10.32 9.98 6.15
N ARG A 292 -11.25 9.09 6.47
CA ARG A 292 -12.43 9.37 7.29
C ARG A 292 -12.41 8.58 8.60
N GLY A 293 -13.24 9.00 9.55
CA GLY A 293 -13.38 8.32 10.83
C GLY A 293 -12.05 8.16 11.57
N ASP A 294 -11.83 7.00 12.14
CA ASP A 294 -10.66 6.69 12.99
C ASP A 294 -9.47 6.11 12.18
N PHE A 295 -9.31 6.50 10.90
CA PHE A 295 -8.25 5.94 10.04
C PHE A 295 -6.85 6.04 10.66
N CYS A 296 -6.58 7.11 11.43
CA CYS A 296 -5.31 7.32 12.11
C CYS A 296 -4.97 6.23 13.14
N ARG A 297 -5.96 5.46 13.61
CA ARG A 297 -5.78 4.35 14.55
C ARG A 297 -5.50 3.00 13.89
N SER A 298 -5.61 2.91 12.57
CA SER A 298 -5.46 1.65 11.84
C SER A 298 -4.04 1.39 11.30
N LEU A 299 -3.12 2.34 11.50
CA LEU A 299 -1.78 2.33 10.88
C LEU A 299 -0.77 1.41 11.57
N HIS A 300 -1.12 0.81 12.71
CA HIS A 300 -0.21 -0.08 13.43
C HIS A 300 0.11 -1.35 12.62
N PRO A 301 1.41 -1.68 12.47
CA PRO A 301 1.82 -2.97 11.90
C PRO A 301 1.26 -4.15 12.71
N ASP A 302 0.64 -5.10 12.01
CA ASP A 302 0.05 -6.30 12.59
C ASP A 302 0.28 -7.51 11.67
N LEU A 303 0.42 -8.70 12.24
CA LEU A 303 0.49 -9.99 11.54
C LEU A 303 -0.51 -10.99 12.12
N SER A 304 -1.64 -10.49 12.64
CA SER A 304 -2.72 -11.37 13.09
C SER A 304 -3.24 -12.26 11.94
N SER A 305 -3.73 -13.45 12.29
CA SER A 305 -4.31 -14.37 11.29
C SER A 305 -5.48 -13.73 10.53
N ALA A 306 -6.18 -12.76 11.12
CA ALA A 306 -7.22 -12.00 10.42
C ALA A 306 -6.63 -11.16 9.28
N ARG A 307 -5.53 -10.44 9.51
CA ARG A 307 -4.84 -9.63 8.48
C ARG A 307 -4.21 -10.52 7.41
N LEU A 308 -3.58 -11.63 7.79
CA LEU A 308 -3.00 -12.59 6.84
C LEU A 308 -4.06 -13.19 5.91
N LYS A 309 -5.25 -13.54 6.42
CA LYS A 309 -6.37 -14.02 5.60
C LYS A 309 -6.85 -13.00 4.58
N LEU A 310 -6.84 -11.70 4.91
CA LEU A 310 -7.19 -10.64 3.95
C LEU A 310 -6.13 -10.48 2.87
N LEU A 311 -4.85 -10.64 3.21
CA LEU A 311 -3.78 -10.66 2.21
C LEU A 311 -3.86 -11.91 1.33
N THR A 312 -4.25 -13.07 1.89
CA THR A 312 -4.53 -14.28 1.12
C THR A 312 -5.67 -14.06 0.13
N GLN A 313 -6.75 -13.39 0.53
CA GLN A 313 -7.84 -13.02 -0.39
C GLN A 313 -7.32 -12.19 -1.59
N GLN A 314 -6.46 -11.20 -1.34
CA GLN A 314 -5.84 -10.42 -2.41
C GLN A 314 -4.96 -11.29 -3.32
N LYS A 315 -4.13 -12.15 -2.73
CA LYS A 315 -3.26 -13.06 -3.45
C LYS A 315 -4.07 -14.01 -4.36
N ASP A 316 -5.15 -14.59 -3.82
CA ASP A 316 -6.04 -15.48 -4.59
C ASP A 316 -6.73 -14.75 -5.76
N PHE A 317 -7.10 -13.48 -5.56
CA PHE A 317 -7.63 -12.64 -6.63
C PHE A 317 -6.57 -12.44 -7.73
N LEU A 318 -5.35 -12.06 -7.36
CA LEU A 318 -4.27 -11.82 -8.32
C LEU A 318 -3.90 -13.08 -9.12
N LEU A 319 -3.84 -14.24 -8.46
CA LEU A 319 -3.56 -15.53 -9.10
C LEU A 319 -4.68 -15.90 -10.08
N ARG A 320 -5.94 -15.80 -9.65
CA ARG A 320 -7.11 -16.11 -10.50
C ARG A 320 -7.20 -15.26 -11.75
N HIS A 321 -6.77 -13.99 -11.67
CA HIS A 321 -6.84 -13.04 -12.78
C HIS A 321 -5.52 -12.88 -13.54
N GLY A 322 -4.52 -13.74 -13.28
CA GLY A 322 -3.27 -13.79 -14.04
C GLY A 322 -2.29 -12.64 -13.78
N PHE A 323 -2.45 -11.90 -12.68
CA PHE A 323 -1.49 -10.87 -12.26
C PHE A 323 -0.23 -11.46 -11.61
N ILE A 324 -0.34 -12.66 -11.06
CA ILE A 324 0.77 -13.48 -10.59
C ILE A 324 0.61 -14.90 -11.16
N GLU A 325 1.72 -15.54 -11.51
CA GLU A 325 1.72 -16.87 -12.13
C GLU A 325 1.92 -17.98 -11.11
N THR A 326 2.66 -17.69 -10.05
CA THR A 326 3.01 -18.66 -9.00
C THR A 326 2.32 -18.29 -7.72
N ASP A 327 1.76 -19.28 -7.04
CA ASP A 327 1.12 -19.11 -5.74
C ASP A 327 2.14 -18.70 -4.66
N VAL A 328 1.69 -17.93 -3.68
CA VAL A 328 2.47 -17.45 -2.55
C VAL A 328 1.82 -17.94 -1.26
N ASP A 329 2.54 -18.75 -0.50
CA ASP A 329 2.15 -19.09 0.85
C ASP A 329 2.35 -17.88 1.78
N ILE A 330 1.25 -17.23 2.14
CA ILE A 330 1.25 -16.00 2.93
C ILE A 330 1.71 -16.25 4.37
N GLU A 331 1.34 -17.39 4.96
CA GLU A 331 1.74 -17.74 6.33
C GLU A 331 3.23 -18.07 6.41
N ALA A 332 3.75 -18.82 5.45
CA ALA A 332 5.19 -19.11 5.35
C ALA A 332 6.03 -17.86 5.00
N TRP A 333 5.44 -16.88 4.29
CA TRP A 333 6.10 -15.60 3.97
C TRP A 333 6.20 -14.69 5.20
N ALA A 334 5.23 -14.73 6.11
CA ALA A 334 5.19 -13.89 7.30
C ALA A 334 6.22 -14.31 8.34
N ASP A 335 6.89 -13.32 8.95
CA ASP A 335 7.76 -13.49 10.10
C ASP A 335 7.34 -12.56 11.23
N PRO A 336 6.74 -13.06 12.31
CA PRO A 336 6.28 -12.25 13.43
C PRO A 336 7.38 -11.86 14.43
N LEU A 337 8.57 -12.47 14.35
CA LEU A 337 9.63 -12.25 15.33
C LEU A 337 10.13 -10.80 15.38
N PRO A 338 10.40 -10.12 14.23
CA PRO A 338 10.85 -8.73 14.25
C PRO A 338 9.83 -7.78 14.88
N LEU A 339 8.54 -8.00 14.60
CA LEU A 339 7.46 -7.18 15.16
C LEU A 339 7.30 -7.41 16.67
N SER A 340 7.49 -8.63 17.14
CA SER A 340 7.48 -8.96 18.57
C SER A 340 8.66 -8.29 19.29
N GLU A 341 9.84 -8.25 18.66
CA GLU A 341 11.02 -7.57 19.21
C GLU A 341 10.79 -6.05 19.24
N ALA A 342 10.26 -5.47 18.16
CA ALA A 342 9.94 -4.04 18.09
C ALA A 342 9.03 -3.60 19.25
N ARG A 343 8.00 -4.39 19.56
CA ARG A 343 7.12 -4.12 20.71
C ARG A 343 7.86 -4.15 22.05
N ARG A 344 8.82 -5.09 22.22
CA ARG A 344 9.65 -5.14 23.43
C ARG A 344 10.56 -3.91 23.58
N LEU A 345 11.13 -3.45 22.48
CA LEU A 345 11.95 -2.22 22.46
C LEU A 345 11.15 -1.00 22.92
N LEU A 346 9.91 -0.83 22.46
CA LEU A 346 9.06 0.30 22.88
C LEU A 346 8.76 0.28 24.38
N VAL A 347 8.42 -0.88 24.95
CA VAL A 347 8.16 -0.99 26.39
C VAL A 347 9.41 -0.62 27.19
N ALA A 348 10.59 -1.10 26.80
CA ALA A 348 11.84 -0.79 27.47
C ALA A 348 12.24 0.71 27.40
N HIS A 349 11.79 1.43 26.37
CA HIS A 349 12.02 2.88 26.26
C HIS A 349 10.98 3.70 27.07
N GLY A 350 9.73 3.24 27.12
CA GLY A 350 8.67 3.88 27.93
C GLY A 350 8.93 3.82 29.43
N ASP A 351 9.61 2.79 29.92
CA ASP A 351 10.01 2.64 31.32
C ASP A 351 11.22 3.53 31.70
N ARG A 352 11.84 4.22 30.75
CA ARG A 352 13.02 5.10 30.97
C ARG A 352 12.71 6.61 30.82
N ALA A 353 11.51 6.95 30.39
CA ALA A 353 11.03 8.32 30.22
C ALA A 353 10.12 8.73 31.37
#